data_9cf6652ebeb45ec41e004c6327bae2d5
#
_entry.id   9cf6652ebeb45ec41e004c6327bae2d5
#
_cell.length_a   1.000
_cell.length_b   1.000
_cell.length_c   1.000
_cell.angle_alpha   90.00
_cell.angle_beta   90.00
_cell.angle_gamma   90.00
#
_symmetry.space_group_name_H-M   'P 1'
#
loop_
_entity.id
_entity.type
_entity.pdbx_description
1 polymer ?
#
loop_
_entity_poly.entity_id
_entity_poly.type
_entity_poly.pdbx_seq_one_letter_code
_entity_poly.pdbx_strand_id
1 'polypeptide(L)'
;MKTKYFTGCSTLDELKSAYRKACKANHPDLHPDDPGADARMQAINAEYEELFNILKAQQNAAASANQAGAKWTTETPREFVAVLSKLIALEGLNIELCGSWLWICGDTYTHRAALKAAGCRWSHSKKMWYWRHEEDAEWRSCGNASIGEIREKYGSERILTARAARITA
;
A
#
# COMPACT_ATOMS: atom_id res chain seq x y z
N MET A 1 2.71 4.12 25.28
CA MET A 1 2.10 2.96 24.63
C MET A 1 3.19 2.04 24.10
N LYS A 2 3.09 0.73 24.29
CA LYS A 2 4.05 -0.22 23.68
C LYS A 2 3.49 -0.65 22.33
N THR A 3 3.96 -0.01 21.27
CA THR A 3 3.68 -0.41 19.88
C THR A 3 4.54 -1.61 19.54
N LYS A 4 3.95 -2.63 18.95
CA LYS A 4 4.63 -3.87 18.54
C LYS A 4 5.06 -3.82 17.07
N TYR A 5 4.19 -3.31 16.21
CA TYR A 5 4.38 -3.31 14.76
C TYR A 5 4.83 -1.96 14.21
N PHE A 6 4.47 -0.85 14.87
CA PHE A 6 4.70 0.51 14.38
C PHE A 6 5.57 1.34 15.33
N THR A 7 6.65 0.73 15.83
CA THR A 7 7.59 1.39 16.72
C THR A 7 8.34 2.52 16.01
N GLY A 8 8.27 3.74 16.55
CA GLY A 8 9.02 4.89 16.03
C GLY A 8 8.36 5.66 14.89
N CYS A 9 7.11 5.35 14.52
CA CYS A 9 6.36 6.15 13.57
C CYS A 9 5.93 7.47 14.23
N SER A 10 6.46 8.59 13.73
CA SER A 10 6.17 9.94 14.22
C SER A 10 5.22 10.71 13.31
N THR A 11 5.07 10.27 12.06
CA THR A 11 4.22 10.91 11.05
C THR A 11 3.21 9.93 10.49
N LEU A 12 2.11 10.46 9.93
CA LEU A 12 1.09 9.63 9.28
C LEU A 12 1.63 8.90 8.05
N ASP A 13 2.57 9.51 7.32
CA ASP A 13 3.16 8.89 6.12
C ASP A 13 4.08 7.73 6.48
N GLU A 14 4.86 7.87 7.56
CA GLU A 14 5.66 6.77 8.10
C GLU A 14 4.76 5.63 8.59
N LEU A 15 3.68 5.95 9.29
CA LEU A 15 2.72 4.96 9.77
C LEU A 15 2.06 4.20 8.61
N LYS A 16 1.61 4.91 7.56
CA LYS A 16 1.03 4.29 6.35
C LYS A 16 2.03 3.39 5.63
N SER A 17 3.27 3.85 5.49
CA SER A 17 4.32 3.05 4.84
C SER A 17 4.62 1.78 5.63
N ALA A 18 4.76 1.90 6.96
CA ALA A 18 4.98 0.76 7.86
C ALA A 18 3.80 -0.22 7.84
N TYR A 19 2.57 0.30 7.82
CA TYR A 19 1.36 -0.52 7.71
C TYR A 19 1.34 -1.35 6.43
N ARG A 20 1.62 -0.75 5.27
CA ARG A 20 1.64 -1.48 4.00
C ARG A 20 2.69 -2.59 3.99
N LYS A 21 3.87 -2.34 4.56
CA LYS A 21 4.90 -3.38 4.74
C LYS A 21 4.43 -4.51 5.67
N ALA A 22 3.80 -4.15 6.78
CA ALA A 22 3.27 -5.12 7.73
C ALA A 22 2.14 -5.96 7.14
N CYS A 23 1.22 -5.36 6.38
CA CYS A 23 0.16 -6.06 5.65
C CYS A 23 0.75 -7.08 4.66
N LYS A 24 1.73 -6.67 3.86
CA LYS A 24 2.39 -7.57 2.92
C LYS A 24 3.04 -8.76 3.64
N ALA A 25 3.76 -8.50 4.72
CA ALA A 25 4.48 -9.54 5.46
C ALA A 25 3.58 -10.53 6.20
N ASN A 26 2.31 -10.17 6.46
CA ASN A 26 1.39 -10.98 7.26
C ASN A 26 0.04 -11.23 6.55
N HIS A 27 -0.06 -10.99 5.24
CA HIS A 27 -1.31 -11.20 4.51
C HIS A 27 -1.63 -12.69 4.42
N PRO A 28 -2.85 -13.14 4.79
CA PRO A 28 -3.21 -14.56 4.79
C PRO A 28 -3.12 -15.18 3.39
N ASP A 29 -3.45 -14.44 2.33
CA ASP A 29 -3.35 -14.94 0.96
C ASP A 29 -1.90 -15.16 0.50
N LEU A 30 -0.93 -14.50 1.13
CA LEU A 30 0.51 -14.69 0.86
C LEU A 30 1.14 -15.77 1.74
N HIS A 31 0.49 -16.09 2.85
CA HIS A 31 0.95 -17.09 3.82
C HIS A 31 -0.19 -18.08 4.16
N PRO A 32 -0.70 -18.85 3.18
CA PRO A 32 -1.85 -19.73 3.38
C PRO A 32 -1.58 -20.87 4.38
N ASP A 33 -0.31 -21.21 4.57
CA ASP A 33 0.13 -22.28 5.49
C ASP A 33 0.34 -21.80 6.93
N ASP A 34 0.13 -20.49 7.19
CA ASP A 34 0.33 -19.92 8.52
C ASP A 34 -1.00 -19.59 9.21
N PRO A 35 -1.45 -20.44 10.14
CA PRO A 35 -2.73 -20.25 10.83
C PRO A 35 -2.78 -19.00 11.73
N GLY A 36 -1.62 -18.38 11.99
CA GLY A 36 -1.53 -17.16 12.79
C GLY A 36 -1.58 -15.88 11.97
N ALA A 37 -1.61 -15.96 10.63
CA ALA A 37 -1.59 -14.77 9.76
C ALA A 37 -2.79 -13.86 9.99
N ASP A 38 -3.99 -14.42 10.11
CA ASP A 38 -5.23 -13.66 10.38
C ASP A 38 -5.18 -12.92 11.72
N ALA A 39 -4.75 -13.59 12.77
CA ALA A 39 -4.65 -12.99 14.10
C ALA A 39 -3.61 -11.85 14.13
N ARG A 40 -2.48 -12.03 13.44
CA ARG A 40 -1.48 -10.97 13.32
C ARG A 40 -2.01 -9.80 12.50
N MET A 41 -2.73 -10.06 11.43
CA MET A 41 -3.32 -9.03 10.59
C MET A 41 -4.36 -8.21 11.35
N GLN A 42 -5.19 -8.85 12.18
CA GLN A 42 -6.14 -8.16 13.07
C GLN A 42 -5.41 -7.26 14.07
N ALA A 43 -4.32 -7.76 14.68
CA ALA A 43 -3.52 -6.97 15.62
C ALA A 43 -2.82 -5.77 14.95
N ILE A 44 -2.31 -5.95 13.73
CA ILE A 44 -1.72 -4.88 12.91
C ILE A 44 -2.77 -3.81 12.61
N ASN A 45 -3.97 -4.21 12.20
CA ASN A 45 -5.07 -3.28 11.88
C ASN A 45 -5.48 -2.47 13.12
N ALA A 46 -5.64 -3.13 14.27
CA ALA A 46 -6.02 -2.46 15.52
C ALA A 46 -4.96 -1.44 15.97
N GLU A 47 -3.67 -1.82 15.94
CA GLU A 47 -2.57 -0.92 16.31
C GLU A 47 -2.44 0.27 15.35
N TYR A 48 -2.68 0.03 14.04
CA TYR A 48 -2.70 1.10 13.05
C TYR A 48 -3.82 2.11 13.31
N GLU A 49 -5.06 1.64 13.51
CA GLU A 49 -6.21 2.53 13.77
C GLU A 49 -6.00 3.39 15.02
N GLU A 50 -5.44 2.81 16.06
CA GLU A 50 -5.15 3.53 17.30
C GLU A 50 -4.10 4.64 17.07
N LEU A 51 -2.96 4.30 16.45
CA LEU A 51 -1.90 5.26 16.16
C LEU A 51 -2.33 6.32 15.15
N PHE A 52 -3.12 5.93 14.15
CA PHE A 52 -3.65 6.86 13.16
C PHE A 52 -4.51 7.94 13.81
N ASN A 53 -5.40 7.55 14.73
CA ASN A 53 -6.25 8.49 15.45
C ASN A 53 -5.43 9.45 16.33
N ILE A 54 -4.39 8.94 17.01
CA ILE A 54 -3.50 9.75 17.84
C ILE A 54 -2.73 10.77 17.01
N LEU A 55 -2.07 10.31 15.92
CA LEU A 55 -1.29 11.19 15.05
C LEU A 55 -2.16 12.21 14.33
N LYS A 56 -3.36 11.81 13.91
CA LYS A 56 -4.34 12.71 13.31
C LYS A 56 -4.82 13.78 14.28
N ALA A 57 -5.08 13.42 15.53
CA ALA A 57 -5.43 14.38 16.57
C ALA A 57 -4.30 15.38 16.88
N GLN A 58 -3.06 14.91 16.96
CA GLN A 58 -1.87 15.75 17.14
C GLN A 58 -1.68 16.74 16.01
N GLN A 59 -1.89 16.31 14.77
CA GLN A 59 -1.77 17.16 13.60
C GLN A 59 -2.90 18.19 13.51
N ASN A 60 -4.14 17.80 13.81
CA ASN A 60 -5.26 18.75 13.87
C ASN A 60 -5.02 19.82 14.95
N ALA A 61 -4.43 19.46 16.09
CA ALA A 61 -4.04 20.42 17.11
C ALA A 61 -2.93 21.37 16.63
N ALA A 62 -1.96 20.86 15.86
CA ALA A 62 -0.89 21.67 15.26
C ALA A 62 -1.39 22.53 14.10
N ALA A 63 -2.33 22.06 13.29
CA ALA A 63 -2.94 22.78 12.17
C ALA A 63 -3.84 23.93 12.63
N SER A 64 -4.46 23.83 13.81
CA SER A 64 -5.18 24.96 14.43
C SER A 64 -4.26 26.11 14.82
N ALA A 65 -2.96 25.87 14.92
CA ALA A 65 -1.94 26.89 15.20
C ALA A 65 -1.29 27.49 13.93
N ASN A 66 -1.40 26.81 12.78
CA ASN A 66 -0.85 27.27 11.50
C ASN A 66 -1.83 26.96 10.35
N GLN A 67 -2.48 27.99 9.82
CA GLN A 67 -3.32 27.91 8.62
C GLN A 67 -2.46 27.64 7.37
N ALA A 68 -2.08 26.38 7.14
CA ALA A 68 -1.59 25.93 5.84
C ALA A 68 -2.13 24.52 5.59
N GLY A 69 -3.09 24.41 4.68
CA GLY A 69 -3.87 23.22 4.39
C GLY A 69 -3.05 22.02 3.97
N ALA A 70 -2.72 21.18 4.91
CA ALA A 70 -2.31 19.81 4.63
C ALA A 70 -3.59 19.00 4.42
N LYS A 71 -3.88 18.64 3.17
CA LYS A 71 -4.96 17.69 2.83
C LYS A 71 -4.53 16.28 3.26
N TRP A 72 -5.36 15.64 4.04
CA TRP A 72 -5.12 14.33 4.63
C TRP A 72 -5.77 13.24 3.78
N THR A 73 -5.05 12.16 3.51
CA THR A 73 -5.64 10.99 2.88
C THR A 73 -6.52 10.25 3.89
N THR A 74 -7.78 10.01 3.52
CA THR A 74 -8.74 9.22 4.29
C THR A 74 -8.64 7.72 4.01
N GLU A 75 -7.55 7.29 3.36
CA GLU A 75 -7.31 5.88 3.06
C GLU A 75 -7.45 5.03 4.33
N THR A 76 -8.42 4.13 4.31
CA THR A 76 -8.58 3.18 5.39
C THR A 76 -7.72 1.93 5.14
N PRO A 77 -7.22 1.28 6.20
CA PRO A 77 -6.51 0.01 6.09
C PRO A 77 -7.29 -1.02 5.26
N ARG A 78 -8.61 -1.03 5.40
CA ARG A 78 -9.51 -1.97 4.70
C ARG A 78 -9.50 -1.78 3.19
N GLU A 79 -9.40 -0.55 2.70
CA GLU A 79 -9.37 -0.27 1.25
C GLU A 79 -8.10 -0.82 0.61
N PHE A 80 -6.94 -0.56 1.22
CA PHE A 80 -5.67 -1.09 0.73
C PHE A 80 -5.66 -2.62 0.71
N VAL A 81 -6.08 -3.25 1.82
CA VAL A 81 -6.14 -4.72 1.93
C VAL A 81 -7.12 -5.31 0.92
N ALA A 82 -8.30 -4.70 0.74
CA ALA A 82 -9.28 -5.17 -0.23
C ALA A 82 -8.78 -5.12 -1.68
N VAL A 83 -8.03 -4.06 -2.04
CA VAL A 83 -7.41 -3.97 -3.37
C VAL A 83 -6.27 -4.98 -3.49
N LEU A 84 -5.42 -5.09 -2.48
CA LEU A 84 -4.31 -6.03 -2.47
C LEU A 84 -4.79 -7.48 -2.61
N SER A 85 -5.81 -7.90 -1.87
CA SER A 85 -6.42 -9.24 -1.98
C SER A 85 -6.94 -9.52 -3.39
N LYS A 86 -7.62 -8.55 -4.00
CA LYS A 86 -8.10 -8.69 -5.39
C LYS A 86 -6.95 -8.87 -6.39
N LEU A 87 -5.85 -8.14 -6.20
CA LEU A 87 -4.69 -8.22 -7.09
C LEU A 87 -3.90 -9.52 -6.91
N ILE A 88 -3.74 -10.00 -5.68
CA ILE A 88 -3.05 -11.26 -5.38
C ILE A 88 -3.78 -12.46 -5.98
N ALA A 89 -5.12 -12.43 -6.01
CA ALA A 89 -5.95 -13.47 -6.61
C ALA A 89 -5.79 -13.59 -8.15
N LEU A 90 -5.21 -12.59 -8.81
CA LEU A 90 -5.00 -12.58 -10.25
C LEU A 90 -3.63 -13.21 -10.59
N GLU A 91 -3.65 -14.31 -11.29
CA GLU A 91 -2.44 -15.04 -11.67
C GLU A 91 -1.61 -14.30 -12.75
N GLY A 92 -0.29 -14.46 -12.70
CA GLY A 92 0.62 -13.91 -13.73
C GLY A 92 0.91 -12.42 -13.58
N LEU A 93 0.42 -11.77 -12.53
CA LEU A 93 0.73 -10.38 -12.23
C LEU A 93 1.99 -10.26 -11.37
N ASN A 94 2.80 -9.27 -11.67
CA ASN A 94 3.88 -8.82 -10.81
C ASN A 94 3.46 -7.51 -10.16
N ILE A 95 3.33 -7.54 -8.84
CA ILE A 95 2.88 -6.40 -8.04
C ILE A 95 4.08 -5.86 -7.28
N GLU A 96 4.29 -4.56 -7.35
CA GLU A 96 5.40 -3.87 -6.70
C GLU A 96 4.87 -2.68 -5.90
N LEU A 97 5.22 -2.63 -4.62
CA LEU A 97 4.91 -1.51 -3.75
C LEU A 97 6.07 -0.51 -3.80
N CYS A 98 5.81 0.71 -4.27
CA CYS A 98 6.75 1.83 -4.26
C CYS A 98 6.13 2.99 -3.48
N GLY A 99 6.63 3.21 -2.26
CA GLY A 99 6.04 4.19 -1.35
C GLY A 99 4.59 3.85 -1.03
N SER A 100 3.65 4.72 -1.43
CA SER A 100 2.21 4.52 -1.25
C SER A 100 1.49 3.94 -2.47
N TRP A 101 2.19 3.66 -3.56
CA TRP A 101 1.61 3.23 -4.82
C TRP A 101 1.89 1.75 -5.08
N LEU A 102 0.88 1.05 -5.62
CA LEU A 102 1.06 -0.28 -6.18
C LEU A 102 1.28 -0.16 -7.69
N TRP A 103 2.38 -0.69 -8.18
CA TRP A 103 2.69 -0.82 -9.59
C TRP A 103 2.49 -2.26 -10.02
N ILE A 104 1.78 -2.46 -11.13
CA ILE A 104 1.35 -3.79 -11.59
C ILE A 104 1.80 -3.98 -13.04
N CYS A 105 2.55 -5.05 -13.29
CA CYS A 105 2.95 -5.50 -14.61
C CYS A 105 2.76 -7.02 -14.74
N GLY A 106 3.19 -7.61 -15.86
CA GLY A 106 2.96 -9.02 -16.16
C GLY A 106 1.76 -9.21 -17.08
N ASP A 107 0.97 -10.27 -16.90
CA ASP A 107 -0.21 -10.57 -17.73
C ASP A 107 -1.40 -9.65 -17.42
N THR A 108 -1.18 -8.36 -17.59
CA THR A 108 -2.20 -7.33 -17.33
C THR A 108 -3.28 -7.25 -18.40
N TYR A 109 -3.01 -7.78 -19.60
CA TYR A 109 -3.97 -7.75 -20.71
C TYR A 109 -5.18 -8.62 -20.41
N THR A 110 -4.95 -9.86 -20.00
CA THR A 110 -5.98 -10.82 -19.60
C THR A 110 -6.83 -10.28 -18.45
N HIS A 111 -6.21 -9.60 -17.48
CA HIS A 111 -6.86 -9.12 -16.27
C HIS A 111 -7.31 -7.65 -16.33
N ARG A 112 -7.32 -7.04 -17.53
CA ARG A 112 -7.63 -5.59 -17.69
C ARG A 112 -8.97 -5.16 -17.08
N ALA A 113 -10.00 -5.98 -17.19
CA ALA A 113 -11.31 -5.69 -16.63
C ALA A 113 -11.29 -5.74 -15.10
N ALA A 114 -10.63 -6.75 -14.53
CA ALA A 114 -10.47 -6.93 -13.09
C ALA A 114 -9.61 -5.81 -12.46
N LEU A 115 -8.53 -5.40 -13.15
CA LEU A 115 -7.68 -4.28 -12.72
C LEU A 115 -8.48 -2.96 -12.67
N LYS A 116 -9.29 -2.68 -13.68
CA LYS A 116 -10.19 -1.51 -13.67
C LYS A 116 -11.21 -1.59 -12.54
N ALA A 117 -11.83 -2.75 -12.32
CA ALA A 117 -12.78 -2.97 -11.24
C ALA A 117 -12.15 -2.86 -9.84
N ALA A 118 -10.84 -3.12 -9.72
CA ALA A 118 -10.07 -2.90 -8.50
C ALA A 118 -9.64 -1.43 -8.29
N GLY A 119 -10.02 -0.51 -9.22
CA GLY A 119 -9.65 0.90 -9.14
C GLY A 119 -8.24 1.22 -9.70
N CYS A 120 -7.60 0.27 -10.38
CA CYS A 120 -6.30 0.52 -10.99
C CYS A 120 -6.43 1.38 -12.26
N ARG A 121 -5.39 2.18 -12.52
CA ARG A 121 -5.30 3.06 -13.70
C ARG A 121 -4.08 2.69 -14.54
N TRP A 122 -4.16 2.93 -15.85
CA TRP A 122 -3.05 2.68 -16.77
C TRP A 122 -2.15 3.91 -16.91
N SER A 123 -0.85 3.73 -16.74
CA SER A 123 0.16 4.75 -17.00
C SER A 123 0.75 4.55 -18.40
N HIS A 124 0.45 5.48 -19.31
CA HIS A 124 0.99 5.44 -20.69
C HIS A 124 2.50 5.65 -20.73
N SER A 125 3.03 6.51 -19.87
CA SER A 125 4.46 6.83 -19.81
C SER A 125 5.31 5.67 -19.29
N LYS A 126 4.78 4.90 -18.35
CA LYS A 126 5.50 3.78 -17.70
C LYS A 126 5.09 2.41 -18.24
N LYS A 127 4.04 2.36 -19.09
CA LYS A 127 3.46 1.13 -19.66
C LYS A 127 3.14 0.08 -18.60
N MET A 128 2.61 0.54 -17.46
CA MET A 128 2.26 -0.27 -16.30
C MET A 128 0.91 0.18 -15.74
N TRP A 129 0.21 -0.72 -15.08
CA TRP A 129 -0.92 -0.36 -14.25
C TRP A 129 -0.44 0.12 -12.90
N TYR A 130 -1.21 1.03 -12.27
CA TYR A 130 -0.96 1.48 -10.92
C TYR A 130 -2.25 1.67 -10.15
N TRP A 131 -2.17 1.47 -8.86
CA TRP A 131 -3.20 1.86 -7.92
C TRP A 131 -2.62 2.84 -6.91
N ARG A 132 -3.39 3.84 -6.59
CA ARG A 132 -3.13 4.81 -5.51
C ARG A 132 -4.45 5.24 -4.92
N HIS A 133 -4.45 5.72 -3.69
CA HIS A 133 -5.62 6.35 -3.10
C HIS A 133 -5.99 7.65 -3.85
N GLU A 134 -7.28 7.98 -3.91
CA GLU A 134 -7.73 9.17 -4.68
C GLU A 134 -7.13 10.47 -4.17
N GLU A 135 -6.97 10.59 -2.86
CA GLU A 135 -6.38 11.78 -2.23
C GLU A 135 -4.86 11.89 -2.46
N ASP A 136 -4.15 10.78 -2.71
CA ASP A 136 -2.76 10.80 -3.18
C ASP A 136 -2.64 11.37 -4.62
N ALA A 137 -3.77 11.64 -5.30
CA ALA A 137 -3.80 12.19 -6.64
C ALA A 137 -3.31 13.65 -6.70
N GLU A 138 -3.48 14.41 -5.63
CA GLU A 138 -3.04 15.80 -5.54
C GLU A 138 -1.54 15.93 -5.25
N TRP A 139 -0.91 14.89 -4.72
CA TRP A 139 0.55 14.83 -4.63
C TRP A 139 1.14 14.60 -6.01
N ARG A 140 1.58 15.70 -6.61
CA ARG A 140 2.33 15.87 -7.85
C ARG A 140 2.56 14.55 -8.59
N SER A 141 1.92 14.43 -9.75
CA SER A 141 2.33 13.40 -10.69
C SER A 141 3.86 13.38 -10.70
N CYS A 142 4.46 12.20 -10.51
CA CYS A 142 5.92 12.05 -10.66
C CYS A 142 6.32 12.33 -12.11
N GLY A 143 5.87 13.42 -12.71
CA GLY A 143 6.14 13.94 -14.02
C GLY A 143 6.70 12.88 -14.98
N ASN A 144 7.88 13.13 -15.52
CA ASN A 144 8.59 12.20 -16.40
C ASN A 144 9.53 11.22 -15.66
N ALA A 145 9.50 11.14 -14.32
CA ALA A 145 10.35 10.21 -13.59
C ALA A 145 10.15 8.77 -14.06
N SER A 146 11.23 8.07 -14.35
CA SER A 146 11.22 6.65 -14.71
C SER A 146 10.83 5.78 -13.51
N ILE A 147 10.40 4.55 -13.75
CA ILE A 147 10.11 3.61 -12.66
C ILE A 147 11.38 3.32 -11.82
N GLY A 148 12.57 3.40 -12.42
CA GLY A 148 13.85 3.27 -11.73
C GLY A 148 14.06 4.39 -10.70
N GLU A 149 13.85 5.63 -11.07
CA GLU A 149 13.96 6.78 -10.17
C GLU A 149 12.92 6.74 -9.04
N ILE A 150 11.71 6.24 -9.34
CA ILE A 150 10.67 6.03 -8.33
C ILE A 150 11.12 4.99 -7.31
N ARG A 151 11.71 3.88 -7.76
CA ARG A 151 12.25 2.83 -6.89
C ARG A 151 13.39 3.33 -6.00
N GLU A 152 14.27 4.11 -6.57
CA GLU A 152 15.40 4.68 -5.83
C GLU A 152 14.94 5.66 -4.76
N LYS A 153 13.96 6.52 -5.10
CA LYS A 153 13.47 7.57 -4.21
C LYS A 153 12.57 7.06 -3.08
N TYR A 154 11.68 6.11 -3.39
CA TYR A 154 10.63 5.66 -2.46
C TYR A 154 10.85 4.24 -1.94
N GLY A 155 11.89 3.58 -2.39
CA GLY A 155 12.08 2.16 -2.19
C GLY A 155 11.12 1.33 -3.07
N SER A 156 11.46 0.06 -3.28
CA SER A 156 10.57 -0.86 -3.99
C SER A 156 10.54 -2.20 -3.28
N GLU A 157 9.36 -2.78 -3.19
CA GLU A 157 9.15 -4.07 -2.59
C GLU A 157 8.20 -4.91 -3.44
N ARG A 158 8.71 -6.02 -4.00
CA ARG A 158 7.89 -6.92 -4.81
C ARG A 158 6.99 -7.75 -3.93
N ILE A 159 5.74 -7.88 -4.36
CA ILE A 159 4.76 -8.77 -3.76
C ILE A 159 4.73 -10.03 -4.62
N LEU A 160 5.25 -11.13 -4.07
CA LEU A 160 5.22 -12.42 -4.74
C LEU A 160 3.81 -13.01 -4.59
N THR A 161 3.10 -13.20 -5.70
CA THR A 161 1.86 -13.96 -5.69
C THR A 161 2.16 -15.45 -5.45
N ALA A 162 1.23 -16.18 -4.83
CA ALA A 162 1.43 -17.57 -4.38
C ALA A 162 1.96 -18.53 -5.47
N ARG A 163 1.75 -18.23 -6.75
CA ARG A 163 2.26 -19.02 -7.87
C ARG A 163 3.71 -18.71 -8.23
N ALA A 164 4.18 -17.48 -8.02
CA ALA A 164 5.60 -17.15 -8.26
C ALA A 164 6.53 -17.87 -7.28
N ALA A 165 6.06 -18.14 -6.06
CA ALA A 165 6.79 -18.90 -5.05
C ALA A 165 6.95 -20.40 -5.40
N ARG A 166 6.03 -20.96 -6.22
CA ARG A 166 6.09 -22.38 -6.64
C ARG A 166 7.03 -22.64 -7.83
N ILE A 167 7.50 -21.60 -8.52
CA ILE A 167 8.39 -21.75 -9.69
C ILE A 167 9.88 -21.67 -9.26
N THR A 168 10.15 -21.20 -8.04
CA THR A 168 11.51 -21.04 -7.51
C THR A 168 11.89 -22.12 -6.48
N ALA A 169 11.03 -23.10 -6.24
CA ALA A 169 11.30 -24.31 -5.47
C ALA A 169 11.30 -25.51 -6.42
#